data_93c9be024df32cb78c9ea24945a8b675
#
_entry.id   93c9be024df32cb78c9ea24945a8b675
#
_cell.length_a   1.000
_cell.length_b   1.000
_cell.length_c   1.000
_cell.angle_alpha   90.00
_cell.angle_beta   90.00
_cell.angle_gamma   90.00
#
_symmetry.space_group_name_H-M   'P 1'
#
loop_
_entity.id
_entity.type
_entity.pdbx_description
1 polymer ?
#
loop_
_entity_poly.entity_id
_entity_poly.type
_entity_poly.pdbx_seq_one_letter_code
_entity_poly.pdbx_strand_id
1 'polypeptide(L)'
;MKLLEHGQGHAQTLLFFPCTAEPVWAFSQTIALLSQTWHVFQVVFDGHQPEYPGDFTCVEQTVDDVTASLKDRGVSRLDAAYGCSLGGACLTRLLALGEIPVEQAIIDGGITPYQLPLPVRRLLLARDILFFKLAANSRKILEAAFPPERFTLPGHDPVWEYDAMEAYLKTYSDRSAS
;
A
#
# COMPACT_ATOMS: atom_id res chain seq x y z
N MET A 1 -1.59 11.38 4.42
CA MET A 1 -0.70 10.45 3.71
C MET A 1 0.67 11.07 3.44
N LYS A 2 1.69 10.30 3.07
CA LYS A 2 3.02 10.77 2.66
C LYS A 2 3.29 10.33 1.23
N LEU A 3 3.95 11.19 0.46
CA LEU A 3 4.44 10.87 -0.88
C LEU A 3 5.97 10.88 -0.86
N LEU A 4 6.58 9.72 -1.06
CA LEU A 4 8.02 9.56 -1.17
C LEU A 4 8.43 9.64 -2.64
N GLU A 5 9.58 10.23 -2.91
CA GLU A 5 10.10 10.41 -4.26
C GLU A 5 11.42 9.67 -4.44
N HIS A 6 11.53 8.95 -5.56
CA HIS A 6 12.71 8.19 -5.93
C HIS A 6 13.03 8.42 -7.41
N GLY A 7 14.31 8.36 -7.79
CA GLY A 7 14.71 8.54 -9.18
C GLY A 7 14.42 9.93 -9.74
N GLN A 8 14.51 10.96 -8.89
CA GLN A 8 14.32 12.36 -9.28
C GLN A 8 15.26 12.73 -10.43
N GLY A 9 14.73 13.45 -11.42
CA GLY A 9 15.46 13.85 -12.63
C GLY A 9 15.17 12.99 -13.86
N HIS A 10 14.48 11.85 -13.72
CA HIS A 10 13.96 11.13 -14.88
C HIS A 10 12.72 11.84 -15.44
N ALA A 11 12.60 11.81 -16.77
CA ALA A 11 11.50 12.47 -17.48
C ALA A 11 10.17 11.71 -17.34
N GLN A 12 10.23 10.37 -17.23
CA GLN A 12 9.05 9.53 -17.08
C GLN A 12 8.64 9.44 -15.61
N THR A 13 7.35 9.61 -15.35
CA THR A 13 6.76 9.65 -14.02
C THR A 13 5.89 8.44 -13.74
N LEU A 14 6.05 7.83 -12.56
CA LEU A 14 5.26 6.69 -12.11
C LEU A 14 4.71 6.93 -10.71
N LEU A 15 3.39 6.80 -10.55
CA LEU A 15 2.73 6.78 -9.25
C LEU A 15 2.55 5.34 -8.77
N PHE A 16 2.96 5.07 -7.53
CA PHE A 16 2.91 3.74 -6.94
C PHE A 16 2.05 3.73 -5.67
N PHE A 17 0.90 3.05 -5.73
CA PHE A 17 0.03 2.78 -4.59
C PHE A 17 0.27 1.36 -4.07
N PRO A 18 0.76 1.17 -2.83
CA PRO A 18 0.99 -0.15 -2.23
C PRO A 18 -0.31 -0.84 -1.81
N CYS A 19 -0.19 -2.08 -1.32
CA CYS A 19 -1.29 -2.80 -0.70
C CYS A 19 -1.62 -2.29 0.71
N THR A 20 -2.73 -2.79 1.27
CA THR A 20 -3.09 -2.57 2.68
C THR A 20 -2.06 -3.23 3.59
N ALA A 21 -1.72 -2.54 4.68
CA ALA A 21 -0.85 -3.05 5.74
C ALA A 21 0.52 -3.55 5.24
N GLU A 22 1.04 -2.96 4.16
CA GLU A 22 2.39 -3.24 3.70
C GLU A 22 3.35 -2.12 4.08
N PRO A 23 4.49 -2.47 4.69
CA PRO A 23 5.52 -1.50 5.03
C PRO A 23 6.24 -0.98 3.78
N VAL A 24 6.80 0.23 3.87
CA VAL A 24 7.55 0.86 2.75
C VAL A 24 8.67 -0.05 2.23
N TRP A 25 9.34 -0.78 3.12
CA TRP A 25 10.44 -1.66 2.76
C TRP A 25 10.02 -2.88 1.92
N ALA A 26 8.74 -3.31 1.97
CA ALA A 26 8.25 -4.45 1.20
C ALA A 26 8.45 -4.27 -0.33
N PHE A 27 8.39 -3.03 -0.79
CA PHE A 27 8.61 -2.69 -2.20
C PHE A 27 9.99 -2.08 -2.49
N SER A 28 10.91 -2.08 -1.52
CA SER A 28 12.20 -1.39 -1.65
C SER A 28 13.00 -1.80 -2.89
N GLN A 29 13.03 -3.09 -3.21
CA GLN A 29 13.72 -3.59 -4.39
C GLN A 29 13.01 -3.19 -5.69
N THR A 30 11.70 -3.30 -5.74
CA THR A 30 10.89 -2.88 -6.89
C THR A 30 11.06 -1.38 -7.14
N ILE A 31 10.97 -0.57 -6.10
CA ILE A 31 11.17 0.88 -6.18
C ILE A 31 12.61 1.21 -6.61
N ALA A 32 13.61 0.51 -6.07
CA ALA A 32 15.01 0.71 -6.45
C ALA A 32 15.27 0.38 -7.94
N LEU A 33 14.62 -0.65 -8.48
CA LEU A 33 14.71 -0.98 -9.90
C LEU A 33 13.99 0.06 -10.78
N LEU A 34 12.77 0.42 -10.42
CA LEU A 34 11.98 1.40 -11.16
C LEU A 34 12.65 2.77 -11.17
N SER A 35 13.23 3.19 -10.04
CA SER A 35 13.88 4.50 -9.91
C SER A 35 15.17 4.65 -10.69
N GLN A 36 15.66 3.60 -11.35
CA GLN A 36 16.78 3.70 -12.29
C GLN A 36 16.39 4.38 -13.62
N THR A 37 15.10 4.37 -13.95
CA THR A 37 14.58 4.89 -15.23
C THR A 37 13.35 5.77 -15.08
N TRP A 38 12.70 5.73 -13.92
CA TRP A 38 11.47 6.46 -13.63
C TRP A 38 11.63 7.41 -12.45
N HIS A 39 10.99 8.56 -12.49
CA HIS A 39 10.70 9.35 -11.30
C HIS A 39 9.48 8.75 -10.62
N VAL A 40 9.69 8.02 -9.53
CA VAL A 40 8.66 7.27 -8.82
C VAL A 40 8.11 8.05 -7.64
N PHE A 41 6.80 8.23 -7.60
CA PHE A 41 6.05 8.75 -6.48
C PHE A 41 5.40 7.59 -5.72
N GLN A 42 6.03 7.16 -4.61
CA GLN A 42 5.52 6.08 -3.77
C GLN A 42 4.59 6.64 -2.69
N VAL A 43 3.35 6.19 -2.69
CA VAL A 43 2.37 6.56 -1.65
C VAL A 43 2.62 5.76 -0.38
N VAL A 44 2.58 6.44 0.76
CA VAL A 44 2.54 5.84 2.09
C VAL A 44 1.21 6.21 2.72
N PHE A 45 0.36 5.22 2.96
CA PHE A 45 -0.94 5.43 3.58
C PHE A 45 -0.79 5.83 5.05
N ASP A 46 -1.66 6.71 5.53
CA ASP A 46 -1.71 7.09 6.93
C ASP A 46 -1.95 5.85 7.82
N GLY A 47 -1.28 5.82 8.95
CA GLY A 47 -1.38 4.73 9.92
C GLY A 47 -0.69 3.42 9.50
N HIS A 48 -0.13 3.34 8.28
CA HIS A 48 0.53 2.13 7.77
C HIS A 48 2.02 2.07 8.13
N GLN A 49 2.60 3.15 8.63
CA GLN A 49 4.01 3.21 9.01
C GLN A 49 4.18 3.90 10.36
N PRO A 50 5.04 3.37 11.25
CA PRO A 50 5.34 4.02 12.53
C PRO A 50 5.89 5.44 12.37
N GLU A 51 6.71 5.67 11.34
CA GLU A 51 7.36 6.95 11.05
C GLU A 51 6.39 7.98 10.45
N TYR A 52 5.27 7.53 9.94
CA TYR A 52 4.22 8.38 9.35
C TYR A 52 2.89 8.13 10.06
N PRO A 53 2.77 8.58 11.32
CA PRO A 53 1.54 8.39 12.09
C PRO A 53 0.40 9.21 11.46
N GLY A 54 -0.78 8.65 11.48
CA GLY A 54 -2.00 9.25 10.97
C GLY A 54 -3.09 8.21 10.92
N ASP A 55 -4.32 8.64 10.67
CA ASP A 55 -5.46 7.74 10.54
C ASP A 55 -5.87 7.64 9.07
N PHE A 56 -5.87 6.44 8.53
CA PHE A 56 -6.47 6.17 7.23
C PHE A 56 -7.99 6.33 7.35
N THR A 57 -8.54 7.35 6.72
CA THR A 57 -9.99 7.63 6.77
C THR A 57 -10.76 6.93 5.68
N CYS A 58 -10.42 7.19 4.43
CA CYS A 58 -11.07 6.58 3.25
C CYS A 58 -10.21 6.74 2.00
N VAL A 59 -10.58 5.99 0.95
CA VAL A 59 -9.93 6.05 -0.36
C VAL A 59 -10.05 7.45 -0.98
N GLU A 60 -11.21 8.08 -0.85
CA GLU A 60 -11.50 9.39 -1.41
C GLU A 60 -10.53 10.44 -0.89
N GLN A 61 -10.40 10.56 0.42
CA GLN A 61 -9.48 11.53 1.04
C GLN A 61 -8.03 11.25 0.66
N THR A 62 -7.63 9.99 0.63
CA THR A 62 -6.26 9.61 0.21
C THR A 62 -5.98 10.05 -1.22
N VAL A 63 -6.92 9.86 -2.14
CA VAL A 63 -6.74 10.24 -3.54
C VAL A 63 -6.73 11.76 -3.71
N ASP A 64 -7.57 12.48 -2.97
CA ASP A 64 -7.60 13.94 -2.98
C ASP A 64 -6.24 14.49 -2.48
N ASP A 65 -5.70 13.94 -1.38
CA ASP A 65 -4.38 14.32 -0.83
C ASP A 65 -3.23 13.99 -1.79
N VAL A 66 -3.27 12.82 -2.44
CA VAL A 66 -2.26 12.44 -3.47
C VAL A 66 -2.31 13.40 -4.64
N THR A 67 -3.52 13.68 -5.14
CA THR A 67 -3.73 14.59 -6.26
C THR A 67 -3.21 16.01 -5.95
N ALA A 68 -3.53 16.53 -4.78
CA ALA A 68 -3.02 17.82 -4.32
C ALA A 68 -1.49 17.82 -4.23
N SER A 69 -0.91 16.78 -3.59
CA SER A 69 0.53 16.64 -3.45
C SER A 69 1.30 16.54 -4.77
N LEU A 70 0.71 15.89 -5.79
CA LEU A 70 1.30 15.83 -7.12
C LEU A 70 1.24 17.19 -7.81
N LYS A 71 0.09 17.88 -7.74
CA LYS A 71 -0.07 19.24 -8.29
C LYS A 71 0.90 20.23 -7.65
N ASP A 72 1.08 20.20 -6.35
CA ASP A 72 2.03 21.05 -5.62
C ASP A 72 3.48 20.83 -6.07
N ARG A 73 3.81 19.65 -6.59
CA ARG A 73 5.11 19.30 -7.18
C ARG A 73 5.19 19.61 -8.69
N GLY A 74 4.16 20.22 -9.24
CA GLY A 74 4.09 20.53 -10.68
C GLY A 74 3.81 19.32 -11.58
N VAL A 75 3.39 18.20 -11.02
CA VAL A 75 3.01 17.01 -11.79
C VAL A 75 1.59 17.19 -12.32
N SER A 76 1.46 17.43 -13.61
CA SER A 76 0.20 17.63 -14.30
C SER A 76 -0.31 16.41 -15.06
N ARG A 77 0.54 15.39 -15.24
CA ARG A 77 0.24 14.09 -15.88
C ARG A 77 1.18 13.04 -15.32
N LEU A 78 0.80 11.79 -15.45
CA LEU A 78 1.62 10.62 -15.12
C LEU A 78 1.76 9.73 -16.36
N ASP A 79 2.99 9.27 -16.63
CA ASP A 79 3.23 8.33 -17.72
C ASP A 79 2.77 6.92 -17.34
N ALA A 80 2.89 6.56 -16.06
CA ALA A 80 2.34 5.31 -15.54
C ALA A 80 1.81 5.44 -14.10
N ALA A 81 0.88 4.57 -13.73
CA ALA A 81 0.46 4.39 -12.36
C ALA A 81 0.21 2.89 -12.07
N TYR A 82 0.66 2.45 -10.90
CA TYR A 82 0.44 1.11 -10.37
C TYR A 82 -0.36 1.18 -9.08
N GLY A 83 -1.28 0.25 -8.88
CA GLY A 83 -2.03 0.13 -7.64
C GLY A 83 -2.40 -1.31 -7.33
N CYS A 84 -2.00 -1.80 -6.15
CA CYS A 84 -2.30 -3.15 -5.68
C CYS A 84 -3.33 -3.13 -4.56
N SER A 85 -4.34 -4.03 -4.61
CA SER A 85 -5.36 -4.19 -3.57
C SER A 85 -6.03 -2.86 -3.20
N LEU A 86 -5.84 -2.33 -1.98
CA LEU A 86 -6.28 -0.99 -1.57
C LEU A 86 -5.74 0.09 -2.52
N GLY A 87 -4.47 -0.03 -2.91
CA GLY A 87 -3.85 0.86 -3.89
C GLY A 87 -4.54 0.81 -5.25
N GLY A 88 -5.04 -0.36 -5.66
CA GLY A 88 -5.85 -0.53 -6.85
C GLY A 88 -7.19 0.23 -6.76
N ALA A 89 -7.82 0.26 -5.59
CA ALA A 89 -9.02 1.07 -5.34
C ALA A 89 -8.71 2.57 -5.44
N CYS A 90 -7.59 3.02 -4.86
CA CYS A 90 -7.13 4.41 -4.96
C CYS A 90 -6.84 4.80 -6.42
N LEU A 91 -6.13 3.94 -7.16
CA LEU A 91 -5.85 4.18 -8.58
C LEU A 91 -7.13 4.24 -9.41
N THR A 92 -8.07 3.33 -9.20
CA THR A 92 -9.38 3.36 -9.88
C THR A 92 -10.11 4.68 -9.62
N ARG A 93 -10.09 5.17 -8.38
CA ARG A 93 -10.68 6.45 -8.02
C ARG A 93 -9.97 7.62 -8.70
N LEU A 94 -8.64 7.65 -8.70
CA LEU A 94 -7.84 8.68 -9.37
C LEU A 94 -8.15 8.75 -10.87
N LEU A 95 -8.21 7.59 -11.53
CA LEU A 95 -8.58 7.50 -12.94
C LEU A 95 -10.01 8.01 -13.22
N ALA A 96 -10.96 7.68 -12.34
CA ALA A 96 -12.34 8.11 -12.47
C ALA A 96 -12.52 9.63 -12.30
N LEU A 97 -11.71 10.27 -11.48
CA LEU A 97 -11.71 11.73 -11.32
C LEU A 97 -11.11 12.44 -12.54
N GLY A 98 -10.10 11.85 -13.16
CA GLY A 98 -9.44 12.41 -14.35
C GLY A 98 -8.71 13.74 -14.14
N GLU A 99 -8.46 14.13 -12.87
CA GLU A 99 -7.81 15.40 -12.55
C GLU A 99 -6.32 15.41 -12.91
N ILE A 100 -5.67 14.22 -12.87
CA ILE A 100 -4.32 13.99 -13.35
C ILE A 100 -4.41 12.87 -14.38
N PRO A 101 -4.24 13.16 -15.68
CA PRO A 101 -4.20 12.15 -16.72
C PRO A 101 -3.10 11.12 -16.48
N VAL A 102 -3.43 9.85 -16.66
CA VAL A 102 -2.51 8.71 -16.55
C VAL A 102 -2.48 8.00 -17.90
N GLU A 103 -1.29 7.84 -18.48
CA GLU A 103 -1.16 7.23 -19.80
C GLU A 103 -1.30 5.70 -19.73
N GLN A 104 -0.66 5.09 -18.74
CA GLN A 104 -0.72 3.65 -18.51
C GLN A 104 -1.09 3.34 -17.05
N ALA A 105 -2.08 2.50 -16.82
CA ALA A 105 -2.51 2.12 -15.48
C ALA A 105 -2.46 0.59 -15.32
N ILE A 106 -1.85 0.14 -14.22
CA ILE A 106 -1.80 -1.27 -13.83
C ILE A 106 -2.54 -1.41 -12.50
N ILE A 107 -3.67 -2.11 -12.53
CA ILE A 107 -4.49 -2.41 -11.35
C ILE A 107 -4.30 -3.90 -11.03
N ASP A 108 -3.58 -4.16 -9.94
CA ASP A 108 -3.25 -5.52 -9.50
C ASP A 108 -4.12 -5.90 -8.30
N GLY A 109 -5.04 -6.85 -8.50
CA GLY A 109 -5.96 -7.31 -7.46
C GLY A 109 -6.79 -6.20 -6.83
N GLY A 110 -7.10 -5.13 -7.58
CA GLY A 110 -7.83 -3.97 -7.10
C GLY A 110 -9.20 -4.35 -6.55
N ILE A 111 -9.54 -3.78 -5.38
CA ILE A 111 -10.85 -3.98 -4.76
C ILE A 111 -11.82 -2.99 -5.40
N THR A 112 -12.93 -3.50 -5.93
CA THR A 112 -14.04 -2.64 -6.36
C THR A 112 -14.73 -2.09 -5.12
N PRO A 113 -14.89 -0.77 -4.96
CA PRO A 113 -15.59 -0.21 -3.82
C PRO A 113 -17.09 -0.48 -3.97
N TYR A 114 -17.56 -1.60 -3.40
CA TYR A 114 -18.99 -1.84 -3.22
C TYR A 114 -19.31 -1.87 -1.73
N GLN A 115 -20.48 -1.33 -1.38
CA GLN A 115 -20.90 -1.29 0.01
C GLN A 115 -21.54 -2.62 0.39
N LEU A 116 -20.88 -3.37 1.26
CA LEU A 116 -21.47 -4.55 1.88
C LEU A 116 -22.53 -4.13 2.90
N PRO A 117 -23.61 -4.94 3.04
CA PRO A 117 -24.55 -4.77 4.13
C PRO A 117 -23.84 -4.69 5.49
N LEU A 118 -24.27 -3.78 6.36
CA LEU A 118 -23.60 -3.50 7.63
C LEU A 118 -23.27 -4.74 8.49
N PRO A 119 -24.15 -5.74 8.64
CA PRO A 119 -23.81 -6.93 9.42
C PRO A 119 -22.68 -7.75 8.79
N VAL A 120 -22.66 -7.87 7.47
CA VAL A 120 -21.60 -8.59 6.73
C VAL A 120 -20.26 -7.86 6.90
N ARG A 121 -20.27 -6.53 6.74
CA ARG A 121 -19.07 -5.70 6.94
C ARG A 121 -18.50 -5.84 8.34
N ARG A 122 -19.37 -5.81 9.39
CA ARG A 122 -18.94 -5.99 10.78
C ARG A 122 -18.36 -7.37 11.04
N LEU A 123 -18.95 -8.41 10.46
CA LEU A 123 -18.45 -9.78 10.59
C LEU A 123 -17.06 -9.93 9.95
N LEU A 124 -16.88 -9.42 8.73
CA LEU A 124 -15.61 -9.46 8.04
C LEU A 124 -14.54 -8.66 8.79
N LEU A 125 -14.87 -7.46 9.27
CA LEU A 125 -13.96 -6.65 10.07
C LEU A 125 -13.53 -7.37 11.36
N ALA A 126 -14.46 -7.97 12.08
CA ALA A 126 -14.15 -8.73 13.29
C ALA A 126 -13.26 -9.95 13.01
N ARG A 127 -13.51 -10.66 11.89
CA ARG A 127 -12.65 -11.75 11.40
C ARG A 127 -11.23 -11.24 11.15
N ASP A 128 -11.10 -10.14 10.42
CA ASP A 128 -9.80 -9.62 10.01
C ASP A 128 -8.99 -9.09 11.21
N ILE A 129 -9.64 -8.38 12.13
CA ILE A 129 -9.02 -7.94 13.40
C ILE A 129 -8.52 -9.16 14.20
N LEU A 130 -9.34 -10.20 14.33
CA LEU A 130 -8.95 -11.42 15.04
C LEU A 130 -7.77 -12.10 14.35
N PHE A 131 -7.83 -12.24 13.02
CA PHE A 131 -6.76 -12.84 12.23
C PHE A 131 -5.43 -12.09 12.41
N PHE A 132 -5.42 -10.77 12.24
CA PHE A 132 -4.21 -9.97 12.39
C PHE A 132 -3.65 -10.01 13.82
N LYS A 133 -4.51 -9.98 14.84
CA LYS A 133 -4.07 -10.16 16.24
C LYS A 133 -3.43 -11.54 16.49
N LEU A 134 -4.00 -12.59 15.94
CA LEU A 134 -3.44 -13.94 16.04
C LEU A 134 -2.12 -14.05 15.27
N ALA A 135 -2.05 -13.54 14.06
CA ALA A 135 -0.83 -13.54 13.23
C ALA A 135 0.31 -12.74 13.87
N ALA A 136 -0.01 -11.58 14.45
CA ALA A 136 0.97 -10.75 15.17
C ALA A 136 1.59 -11.44 16.41
N ASN A 137 0.92 -12.44 16.98
CA ASN A 137 1.33 -13.13 18.20
C ASN A 137 1.68 -14.62 18.00
N SER A 138 1.63 -15.10 16.75
CA SER A 138 1.89 -16.51 16.44
C SER A 138 2.58 -16.69 15.11
N ARG A 139 3.88 -16.97 15.15
CA ARG A 139 4.69 -17.29 13.97
C ARG A 139 4.07 -18.39 13.11
N LYS A 140 3.53 -19.45 13.75
CA LYS A 140 2.88 -20.57 13.04
C LYS A 140 1.66 -20.13 12.23
N ILE A 141 0.88 -19.19 12.76
CA ILE A 141 -0.29 -18.66 12.04
C ILE A 141 0.18 -17.78 10.88
N LEU A 142 1.21 -16.98 11.08
CA LEU A 142 1.79 -16.14 10.05
C LEU A 142 2.34 -16.98 8.89
N GLU A 143 3.14 -18.00 9.18
CA GLU A 143 3.69 -18.93 8.17
C GLU A 143 2.60 -19.74 7.44
N ALA A 144 1.55 -20.13 8.14
CA ALA A 144 0.42 -20.82 7.52
C ALA A 144 -0.40 -19.92 6.59
N ALA A 145 -0.53 -18.63 6.94
CA ALA A 145 -1.24 -17.64 6.13
C ALA A 145 -0.41 -17.18 4.92
N PHE A 146 0.89 -17.07 5.12
CA PHE A 146 1.86 -16.59 4.11
C PHE A 146 2.99 -17.63 3.95
N PRO A 147 2.75 -18.76 3.27
CA PRO A 147 3.74 -19.83 3.13
C PRO A 147 5.00 -19.33 2.42
N PRO A 148 6.22 -19.69 2.90
CA PRO A 148 7.48 -19.21 2.34
C PRO A 148 7.61 -19.45 0.83
N GLU A 149 7.12 -20.59 0.36
CA GLU A 149 7.21 -20.99 -1.04
C GLU A 149 6.46 -20.05 -1.99
N ARG A 150 5.55 -19.24 -1.45
CA ARG A 150 4.73 -18.30 -2.22
C ARG A 150 5.09 -16.84 -1.99
N PHE A 151 5.65 -16.52 -0.84
CA PHE A 151 5.85 -15.14 -0.40
C PHE A 151 7.31 -14.72 -0.30
N THR A 152 8.22 -15.68 -0.10
CA THR A 152 9.66 -15.37 -0.08
C THR A 152 10.22 -15.35 -1.50
N LEU A 153 10.88 -14.26 -1.85
CA LEU A 153 11.55 -14.14 -3.13
C LEU A 153 12.79 -15.06 -3.20
N PRO A 154 13.12 -15.62 -4.37
CA PRO A 154 14.33 -16.41 -4.54
C PRO A 154 15.58 -15.66 -4.09
N GLY A 155 16.35 -16.27 -3.18
CA GLY A 155 17.56 -15.66 -2.62
C GLY A 155 17.36 -14.79 -1.37
N HIS A 156 16.13 -14.62 -0.91
CA HIS A 156 15.82 -13.94 0.34
C HIS A 156 15.82 -14.93 1.52
N ASP A 157 16.15 -14.42 2.71
CA ASP A 157 16.04 -15.18 3.96
C ASP A 157 14.60 -15.11 4.47
N PRO A 158 13.84 -16.22 4.45
CA PRO A 158 12.46 -16.22 4.93
C PRO A 158 12.37 -15.89 6.43
N VAL A 159 13.38 -16.21 7.23
CA VAL A 159 13.38 -15.91 8.66
C VAL A 159 13.36 -14.41 8.88
N TRP A 160 14.20 -13.67 8.16
CA TRP A 160 14.25 -12.21 8.24
C TRP A 160 12.92 -11.57 7.79
N GLU A 161 12.33 -12.06 6.70
CA GLU A 161 11.06 -11.51 6.19
C GLU A 161 9.93 -11.69 7.21
N TYR A 162 9.83 -12.87 7.83
CA TYR A 162 8.82 -13.12 8.84
C TYR A 162 9.06 -12.32 10.13
N ASP A 163 10.30 -12.14 10.56
CA ASP A 163 10.64 -11.34 11.73
C ASP A 163 10.25 -9.87 11.51
N ALA A 164 10.52 -9.34 10.32
CA ALA A 164 10.13 -8.01 9.93
C ALA A 164 8.60 -7.85 9.84
N MET A 165 7.91 -8.84 9.27
CA MET A 165 6.45 -8.85 9.18
C MET A 165 5.79 -8.96 10.54
N GLU A 166 6.30 -9.82 11.43
CA GLU A 166 5.79 -9.96 12.81
C GLU A 166 5.97 -8.68 13.62
N ALA A 167 7.13 -8.04 13.53
CA ALA A 167 7.39 -6.75 14.17
C ALA A 167 6.43 -5.66 13.64
N TYR A 168 6.22 -5.62 12.34
CA TYR A 168 5.29 -4.69 11.71
C TYR A 168 3.85 -4.91 12.17
N LEU A 169 3.37 -6.16 12.17
CA LEU A 169 2.01 -6.50 12.59
C LEU A 169 1.76 -6.18 14.07
N LYS A 170 2.75 -6.37 14.94
CA LYS A 170 2.66 -5.96 16.35
C LYS A 170 2.45 -4.46 16.47
N THR A 171 3.26 -3.67 15.76
CA THR A 171 3.12 -2.21 15.74
C THR A 171 1.75 -1.77 15.21
N TYR A 172 1.23 -2.46 14.19
CA TYR A 172 -0.07 -2.17 13.60
C TYR A 172 -1.23 -2.55 14.52
N SER A 173 -1.14 -3.70 15.23
CA SER A 173 -2.18 -4.17 16.15
C SER A 173 -2.30 -3.31 17.41
N ASP A 174 -1.19 -2.75 17.89
CA ASP A 174 -1.18 -1.90 19.09
C ASP A 174 -1.88 -0.56 18.85
N ARG A 175 -1.84 -0.05 17.63
CA ARG A 175 -2.56 1.19 17.25
C ARG A 175 -4.06 1.00 17.10
N SER A 176 -4.52 -0.19 16.72
CA SER A 176 -5.96 -0.48 16.60
C SER A 176 -6.65 -0.68 17.94
N ALA A 177 -5.91 -0.67 19.06
CA ALA A 177 -6.44 -0.83 20.41
C ALA A 177 -6.53 0.51 21.18
N SER A 178 -6.07 1.60 20.61
CA SER A 178 -6.18 2.97 21.14
C SER A 178 -7.31 3.72 20.42
#